data_1eb521d4cd3ce74648e71d9215ff5e86
#
_entry.id   1eb521d4cd3ce74648e71d9215ff5e86
#
_cell.length_a   1.000
_cell.length_b   1.000
_cell.length_c   1.000
_cell.angle_alpha   90.00
_cell.angle_beta   90.00
_cell.angle_gamma   90.00
#
_symmetry.space_group_name_H-M   'P 1'
#
loop_
_entity.id
_entity.type
_entity.pdbx_description
1 polymer ?
#
loop_
_entity_poly.entity_id
_entity_poly.type
_entity_poly.pdbx_seq_one_letter_code
_entity_poly.pdbx_strand_id
1 'polypeptide(L)'
;MHGTSRLTPEILLRAYAEGLFPMAERRGDPTLYWVSPEKRGIIPFDHFHVPRRLARTIRGNVFEVTVDRCFRQVMEACAAPAPGRTESWINDEILRLYTALHASGHAHSVECWQEGTLAGGLYGVRLGAAFFGESMFSRRRDASKVALVHLVQGLKRSGFVLLDTQFITAHLARFGAIEIARERYLLKLHDALNREAAWPF
;
A
#
# COMPACT_ATOMS: atom_id res chain seq x y z
N MET A 1 3.22 -37.18 4.66
CA MET A 1 2.35 -36.08 5.12
C MET A 1 3.11 -34.77 4.94
N HIS A 2 2.88 -34.05 3.85
CA HIS A 2 3.43 -32.71 3.65
C HIS A 2 2.51 -31.77 4.41
N GLY A 3 2.91 -31.39 5.62
CA GLY A 3 2.24 -30.33 6.35
C GLY A 3 2.39 -29.05 5.55
N THR A 4 1.34 -28.57 4.93
CA THR A 4 1.26 -27.20 4.40
C THR A 4 1.36 -26.27 5.58
N SER A 5 2.57 -25.80 5.85
CA SER A 5 2.83 -24.78 6.88
C SER A 5 1.99 -23.57 6.50
N ARG A 6 0.95 -23.28 7.30
CA ARG A 6 0.07 -22.13 7.06
C ARG A 6 0.90 -20.86 7.15
N LEU A 7 0.75 -19.95 6.17
CA LEU A 7 1.44 -18.67 6.20
C LEU A 7 1.04 -17.86 7.44
N THR A 8 2.05 -17.28 8.08
CA THR A 8 1.88 -16.44 9.27
C THR A 8 2.27 -14.99 8.97
N PRO A 9 1.79 -14.02 9.76
CA PRO A 9 2.22 -12.63 9.64
C PRO A 9 3.74 -12.45 9.71
N GLU A 10 4.43 -13.23 10.54
CA GLU A 10 5.89 -13.16 10.70
C GLU A 10 6.62 -13.63 9.43
N ILE A 11 6.13 -14.69 8.77
CA ILE A 11 6.68 -15.15 7.48
C ILE A 11 6.49 -14.05 6.44
N LEU A 12 5.33 -13.39 6.43
CA LEU A 12 5.04 -12.30 5.51
C LEU A 12 5.98 -11.11 5.74
N LEU A 13 6.20 -10.69 6.99
CA LEU A 13 7.16 -9.61 7.31
C LEU A 13 8.59 -9.97 6.92
N ARG A 14 9.02 -11.22 7.12
CA ARG A 14 10.35 -11.69 6.65
C ARG A 14 10.46 -11.61 5.13
N ALA A 15 9.41 -11.99 4.39
CA ALA A 15 9.39 -11.87 2.95
C ALA A 15 9.52 -10.41 2.49
N TYR A 16 8.81 -9.47 3.14
CA TYR A 16 8.99 -8.03 2.87
C TYR A 16 10.41 -7.56 3.16
N ALA A 17 11.05 -8.04 4.23
CA ALA A 17 12.43 -7.71 4.54
C ALA A 17 13.42 -8.18 3.45
N GLU A 18 13.08 -9.25 2.73
CA GLU A 18 13.84 -9.79 1.58
C GLU A 18 13.41 -9.17 0.22
N GLY A 19 12.50 -8.19 0.24
CA GLY A 19 11.99 -7.54 -0.97
C GLY A 19 10.94 -8.34 -1.74
N LEU A 20 10.40 -9.40 -1.13
CA LEU A 20 9.34 -10.24 -1.69
C LEU A 20 7.96 -9.73 -1.24
N PHE A 21 6.96 -9.92 -2.08
CA PHE A 21 5.56 -9.69 -1.71
C PHE A 21 4.66 -10.82 -2.26
N PRO A 22 3.53 -11.14 -1.58
CA PRO A 22 2.65 -12.20 -2.02
C PRO A 22 1.63 -11.68 -3.04
N MET A 23 1.28 -12.54 -3.99
CA MET A 23 0.15 -12.36 -4.90
C MET A 23 -0.57 -13.67 -5.10
N ALA A 24 -1.90 -13.64 -5.22
CA ALA A 24 -2.68 -14.72 -5.82
C ALA A 24 -2.91 -14.43 -7.30
N GLU A 25 -3.08 -15.46 -8.11
CA GLU A 25 -3.40 -15.29 -9.53
C GLU A 25 -4.79 -14.67 -9.71
N ARG A 26 -5.73 -15.09 -8.86
CA ARG A 26 -7.10 -14.58 -8.82
C ARG A 26 -7.70 -14.76 -7.41
N ARG A 27 -8.78 -14.04 -7.13
CA ARG A 27 -9.42 -14.04 -5.81
C ARG A 27 -9.81 -15.44 -5.31
N GLY A 28 -10.25 -16.33 -6.18
CA GLY A 28 -10.66 -17.70 -5.81
C GLY A 28 -9.50 -18.70 -5.70
N ASP A 29 -8.26 -18.29 -6.00
CA ASP A 29 -7.09 -19.17 -5.91
C ASP A 29 -6.52 -19.13 -4.49
N PRO A 30 -6.44 -20.25 -3.77
CA PRO A 30 -5.81 -20.30 -2.45
C PRO A 30 -4.29 -20.22 -2.50
N THR A 31 -3.69 -20.40 -3.69
CA THR A 31 -2.23 -20.39 -3.87
C THR A 31 -1.68 -18.98 -3.84
N LEU A 32 -0.59 -18.78 -3.09
CA LEU A 32 0.15 -17.54 -3.06
C LEU A 32 1.51 -17.72 -3.73
N TYR A 33 1.86 -16.77 -4.59
CA TYR A 33 3.15 -16.68 -5.26
C TYR A 33 3.95 -15.54 -4.63
N TRP A 34 5.25 -15.77 -4.43
CA TRP A 34 6.19 -14.75 -3.99
C TRP A 34 6.81 -14.06 -5.19
N VAL A 35 6.69 -12.76 -5.25
CA VAL A 35 7.10 -11.96 -6.39
C VAL A 35 8.27 -11.06 -6.01
N SER A 36 9.32 -11.06 -6.84
CA SER A 36 10.46 -10.13 -6.77
C SER A 36 10.79 -9.66 -8.20
N PRO A 37 10.18 -8.58 -8.69
CA PRO A 37 10.38 -8.14 -10.05
C PRO A 37 11.79 -7.57 -10.27
N GLU A 38 12.31 -7.67 -11.50
CA GLU A 38 13.62 -7.10 -11.88
C GLU A 38 13.66 -5.56 -11.77
N LYS A 39 12.49 -4.93 -11.99
CA LYS A 39 12.29 -3.49 -11.80
C LYS A 39 11.23 -3.26 -10.74
N ARG A 40 11.57 -2.48 -9.72
CA ARG A 40 10.68 -2.15 -8.61
C ARG A 40 10.17 -0.71 -8.72
N GLY A 41 8.86 -0.54 -8.61
CA GLY A 41 8.22 0.77 -8.52
C GLY A 41 8.37 1.36 -7.13
N ILE A 42 8.83 2.59 -7.04
CA ILE A 42 8.90 3.37 -5.80
C ILE A 42 8.40 4.79 -6.02
N ILE A 43 7.97 5.46 -4.94
CA ILE A 43 7.75 6.90 -4.95
C ILE A 43 8.86 7.57 -4.11
N PRO A 44 9.85 8.22 -4.76
CA PRO A 44 10.84 9.04 -4.04
C PRO A 44 10.14 10.26 -3.41
N PHE A 45 10.32 10.45 -2.09
CA PHE A 45 9.65 11.54 -1.36
C PHE A 45 10.01 12.94 -1.87
N ASP A 46 11.24 13.12 -2.39
CA ASP A 46 11.72 14.40 -2.90
C ASP A 46 11.17 14.73 -4.30
N HIS A 47 10.73 13.71 -5.02
CA HIS A 47 10.13 13.84 -6.35
C HIS A 47 8.60 13.73 -6.33
N PHE A 48 7.99 13.57 -5.15
CA PHE A 48 6.55 13.45 -5.03
C PHE A 48 5.86 14.73 -5.47
N HIS A 49 5.02 14.61 -6.50
CA HIS A 49 4.32 15.73 -7.11
C HIS A 49 2.81 15.62 -6.91
N VAL A 50 2.18 16.70 -6.46
CA VAL A 50 0.72 16.81 -6.34
C VAL A 50 0.18 17.67 -7.47
N PRO A 51 -0.58 17.12 -8.43
CA PRO A 51 -1.15 17.90 -9.54
C PRO A 51 -2.03 19.04 -9.04
N ARG A 52 -1.96 20.22 -9.67
CA ARG A 52 -2.68 21.45 -9.25
C ARG A 52 -4.16 21.25 -8.99
N ARG A 53 -4.84 20.43 -9.82
CA ARG A 53 -6.24 20.10 -9.64
C ARG A 53 -6.49 19.32 -8.35
N LEU A 54 -5.69 18.30 -8.06
CA LEU A 54 -5.78 17.51 -6.84
C LEU A 54 -5.50 18.36 -5.60
N ALA A 55 -4.51 19.25 -5.67
CA ALA A 55 -4.22 20.22 -4.60
C ALA A 55 -5.43 21.12 -4.29
N ARG A 56 -6.24 21.47 -5.31
CA ARG A 56 -7.50 22.21 -5.11
C ARG A 56 -8.56 21.35 -4.37
N THR A 57 -8.72 20.10 -4.77
CA THR A 57 -9.63 19.14 -4.09
C THR A 57 -9.28 18.99 -2.61
N ILE A 58 -7.96 18.85 -2.29
CA ILE A 58 -7.48 18.73 -0.92
C ILE A 58 -7.77 20.02 -0.11
N ARG A 59 -7.42 21.19 -0.64
CA ARG A 59 -7.67 22.47 0.04
C ARG A 59 -9.16 22.76 0.24
N GLY A 60 -10.00 22.24 -0.65
CA GLY A 60 -11.48 22.35 -0.52
C GLY A 60 -12.10 21.40 0.49
N ASN A 61 -11.31 20.60 1.20
CA ASN A 61 -11.77 19.61 2.19
C ASN A 61 -12.95 18.75 1.69
N VAL A 62 -12.87 18.31 0.41
CA VAL A 62 -13.92 17.51 -0.23
C VAL A 62 -14.13 16.17 0.47
N PHE A 63 -13.07 15.65 1.11
CA PHE A 63 -13.07 14.40 1.85
C PHE A 63 -12.61 14.63 3.29
N GLU A 64 -13.27 13.98 4.24
CA GLU A 64 -12.71 13.69 5.56
C GLU A 64 -11.69 12.56 5.39
N VAL A 65 -10.48 12.73 5.92
CA VAL A 65 -9.43 11.71 5.87
C VAL A 65 -9.23 11.12 7.26
N THR A 66 -9.26 9.78 7.33
CA THR A 66 -9.00 9.02 8.56
C THR A 66 -7.90 8.00 8.32
N VAL A 67 -7.37 7.43 9.40
CA VAL A 67 -6.37 6.38 9.35
C VAL A 67 -6.81 5.25 10.29
N ASP A 68 -6.68 4.02 9.81
CA ASP A 68 -6.95 2.79 10.57
C ASP A 68 -8.40 2.67 11.12
N ARG A 69 -9.33 3.49 10.63
CA ARG A 69 -10.73 3.48 11.08
C ARG A 69 -11.51 2.25 10.59
N CYS A 70 -11.18 1.75 9.39
CA CYS A 70 -11.89 0.62 8.81
C CYS A 70 -11.00 -0.22 7.88
N PHE A 71 -9.83 -0.62 8.36
CA PHE A 71 -8.79 -1.33 7.60
C PHE A 71 -9.37 -2.49 6.75
N ARG A 72 -10.14 -3.39 7.37
CA ARG A 72 -10.74 -4.53 6.68
C ARG A 72 -11.66 -4.11 5.54
N GLN A 73 -12.50 -3.07 5.74
CA GLN A 73 -13.39 -2.57 4.69
C GLN A 73 -12.60 -1.95 3.52
N VAL A 74 -11.45 -1.31 3.80
CA VAL A 74 -10.53 -0.82 2.75
C VAL A 74 -10.00 -1.99 1.94
N MET A 75 -9.52 -3.06 2.56
CA MET A 75 -9.02 -4.25 1.86
C MET A 75 -10.13 -4.90 1.00
N GLU A 76 -11.31 -5.09 1.55
CA GLU A 76 -12.47 -5.66 0.84
C GLU A 76 -12.85 -4.79 -0.38
N ALA A 77 -12.82 -3.47 -0.23
CA ALA A 77 -13.05 -2.53 -1.33
C ALA A 77 -11.93 -2.58 -2.39
N CYS A 78 -10.68 -2.78 -1.99
CA CYS A 78 -9.56 -3.01 -2.91
C CYS A 78 -9.70 -4.34 -3.66
N ALA A 79 -10.24 -5.37 -3.02
CA ALA A 79 -10.48 -6.70 -3.61
C ALA A 79 -11.72 -6.75 -4.51
N ALA A 80 -12.63 -5.78 -4.40
CA ALA A 80 -13.86 -5.76 -5.20
C ALA A 80 -13.57 -5.52 -6.69
N PRO A 81 -14.37 -6.12 -7.60
CA PRO A 81 -14.32 -5.78 -9.03
C PRO A 81 -14.54 -4.28 -9.26
N ALA A 82 -13.84 -3.74 -10.26
CA ALA A 82 -13.95 -2.33 -10.65
C ALA A 82 -13.90 -2.21 -12.17
N PRO A 83 -14.37 -1.10 -12.77
CA PRO A 83 -14.23 -0.87 -14.19
C PRO A 83 -12.78 -1.06 -14.67
N GLY A 84 -12.56 -1.95 -15.64
CA GLY A 84 -11.23 -2.32 -16.15
C GLY A 84 -10.43 -3.30 -15.28
N ARG A 85 -10.98 -3.77 -14.15
CA ARG A 85 -10.39 -4.80 -13.30
C ARG A 85 -11.49 -5.72 -12.77
N THR A 86 -11.68 -6.86 -13.41
CA THR A 86 -12.68 -7.87 -13.04
C THR A 86 -12.16 -8.85 -11.99
N GLU A 87 -10.82 -9.05 -11.93
CA GLU A 87 -10.15 -9.96 -11.01
C GLU A 87 -9.29 -9.21 -10.00
N SER A 88 -9.01 -9.84 -8.88
CA SER A 88 -8.15 -9.32 -7.83
C SER A 88 -7.18 -10.40 -7.34
N TRP A 89 -5.94 -9.98 -7.06
CA TRP A 89 -4.92 -10.80 -6.42
C TRP A 89 -5.14 -10.94 -4.89
N ILE A 90 -6.10 -10.17 -4.33
CA ILE A 90 -6.42 -10.20 -2.90
C ILE A 90 -7.44 -11.33 -2.67
N ASN A 91 -6.96 -12.48 -2.24
CA ASN A 91 -7.78 -13.63 -1.83
C ASN A 91 -8.06 -13.63 -0.32
N ASP A 92 -8.79 -14.61 0.17
CA ASP A 92 -9.18 -14.69 1.59
C ASP A 92 -7.97 -14.91 2.52
N GLU A 93 -6.91 -15.58 2.06
CA GLU A 93 -5.69 -15.76 2.85
C GLU A 93 -4.91 -14.46 2.99
N ILE A 94 -4.82 -13.66 1.92
CA ILE A 94 -4.25 -12.30 1.96
C ILE A 94 -5.08 -11.43 2.91
N LEU A 95 -6.41 -11.44 2.81
CA LEU A 95 -7.28 -10.71 3.74
C LEU A 95 -7.01 -11.07 5.21
N ARG A 96 -6.87 -12.36 5.50
CA ARG A 96 -6.57 -12.86 6.85
C ARG A 96 -5.21 -12.39 7.35
N LEU A 97 -4.16 -12.56 6.52
CA LEU A 97 -2.78 -12.22 6.88
C LEU A 97 -2.60 -10.73 7.15
N TYR A 98 -3.11 -9.88 6.26
CA TYR A 98 -2.97 -8.42 6.41
C TYR A 98 -3.84 -7.85 7.53
N THR A 99 -5.01 -8.46 7.79
CA THR A 99 -5.81 -8.12 8.99
C THR A 99 -5.05 -8.46 10.28
N ALA A 100 -4.31 -9.58 10.31
CA ALA A 100 -3.47 -9.92 11.44
C ALA A 100 -2.26 -8.97 11.57
N LEU A 101 -1.64 -8.56 10.46
CA LEU A 101 -0.60 -7.52 10.45
C LEU A 101 -1.12 -6.18 10.98
N HIS A 102 -2.34 -5.80 10.62
CA HIS A 102 -2.98 -4.60 11.14
C HIS A 102 -3.16 -4.69 12.66
N ALA A 103 -3.67 -5.79 13.17
CA ALA A 103 -3.84 -6.01 14.61
C ALA A 103 -2.51 -5.95 15.39
N SER A 104 -1.38 -6.26 14.75
CA SER A 104 -0.02 -6.16 15.33
C SER A 104 0.68 -4.82 15.04
N GLY A 105 0.00 -3.84 14.41
CA GLY A 105 0.55 -2.50 14.13
C GLY A 105 1.54 -2.45 12.96
N HIS A 106 1.54 -3.47 12.08
CA HIS A 106 2.39 -3.52 10.90
C HIS A 106 1.68 -3.18 9.60
N ALA A 107 0.35 -3.24 9.54
CA ALA A 107 -0.41 -2.82 8.37
C ALA A 107 -1.37 -1.70 8.72
N HIS A 108 -1.53 -0.75 7.81
CA HIS A 108 -2.29 0.48 8.02
C HIS A 108 -3.11 0.84 6.80
N SER A 109 -4.22 1.54 7.03
CA SER A 109 -5.07 2.09 5.97
C SER A 109 -5.22 3.60 6.10
N VAL A 110 -5.48 4.24 4.97
CA VAL A 110 -5.89 5.65 4.90
C VAL A 110 -7.21 5.70 4.15
N GLU A 111 -8.22 6.25 4.77
CA GLU A 111 -9.57 6.33 4.24
C GLU A 111 -9.94 7.76 3.86
N CYS A 112 -10.70 7.90 2.79
CA CYS A 112 -11.39 9.14 2.41
C CYS A 112 -12.89 8.94 2.47
N TRP A 113 -13.56 9.80 3.24
CA TRP A 113 -15.00 9.78 3.44
C TRP A 113 -15.64 11.01 2.80
N GLN A 114 -16.82 10.82 2.24
CA GLN A 114 -17.64 11.90 1.74
C GLN A 114 -19.09 11.65 2.19
N GLU A 115 -19.68 12.61 2.88
CA GLU A 115 -21.06 12.51 3.41
C GLU A 115 -21.28 11.22 4.23
N GLY A 116 -20.32 10.88 5.09
CA GLY A 116 -20.36 9.67 5.93
C GLY A 116 -20.14 8.35 5.18
N THR A 117 -19.91 8.39 3.87
CA THR A 117 -19.70 7.20 3.04
C THR A 117 -18.21 7.04 2.70
N LEU A 118 -17.68 5.81 2.78
CA LEU A 118 -16.31 5.48 2.40
C LEU A 118 -16.15 5.66 0.88
N ALA A 119 -15.51 6.75 0.48
CA ALA A 119 -15.37 7.21 -0.91
C ALA A 119 -14.16 6.63 -1.63
N GLY A 120 -13.11 6.27 -0.88
CA GLY A 120 -11.88 5.68 -1.37
C GLY A 120 -10.86 5.48 -0.26
N GLY A 121 -9.74 4.89 -0.59
CA GLY A 121 -8.69 4.64 0.38
C GLY A 121 -7.56 3.80 -0.19
N LEU A 122 -6.60 3.50 0.64
CA LEU A 122 -5.48 2.62 0.37
C LEU A 122 -5.07 1.87 1.65
N TYR A 123 -4.32 0.81 1.49
CA TYR A 123 -3.66 0.15 2.61
C TYR A 123 -2.23 -0.25 2.23
N GLY A 124 -1.43 -0.54 3.23
CA GLY A 124 -0.07 -1.01 3.06
C GLY A 124 0.54 -1.52 4.37
N VAL A 125 1.79 -1.95 4.26
CA VAL A 125 2.58 -2.52 5.35
C VAL A 125 3.72 -1.60 5.70
N ARG A 126 4.02 -1.44 6.99
CA ARG A 126 5.22 -0.75 7.48
C ARG A 126 6.23 -1.74 8.03
N LEU A 127 7.52 -1.50 7.76
CA LEU A 127 8.62 -2.24 8.36
C LEU A 127 9.86 -1.33 8.45
N GLY A 128 10.34 -1.05 9.66
CA GLY A 128 11.35 -0.01 9.86
C GLY A 128 10.88 1.35 9.32
N ALA A 129 11.70 2.01 8.53
CA ALA A 129 11.37 3.26 7.82
C ALA A 129 10.92 3.03 6.36
N ALA A 130 10.46 1.80 6.02
CA ALA A 130 9.83 1.48 4.74
C ALA A 130 8.31 1.38 4.90
N PHE A 131 7.58 1.85 3.89
CA PHE A 131 6.15 1.60 3.71
C PHE A 131 5.91 0.95 2.34
N PHE A 132 5.19 -0.17 2.33
CA PHE A 132 4.83 -0.93 1.15
C PHE A 132 3.36 -0.66 0.85
N GLY A 133 3.10 0.17 -0.16
CA GLY A 133 1.74 0.48 -0.61
C GLY A 133 1.18 -0.70 -1.40
N GLU A 134 0.15 -1.36 -0.90
CA GLU A 134 -0.37 -2.60 -1.46
C GLU A 134 -1.45 -2.36 -2.52
N SER A 135 -2.51 -1.70 -2.14
CA SER A 135 -3.62 -1.46 -3.07
C SER A 135 -4.41 -0.22 -2.68
N MET A 136 -5.15 0.30 -3.64
CA MET A 136 -6.06 1.42 -3.44
C MET A 136 -7.34 1.25 -4.25
N PHE A 137 -8.41 1.88 -3.78
CA PHE A 137 -9.70 1.93 -4.48
C PHE A 137 -10.28 3.34 -4.45
N SER A 138 -11.16 3.64 -5.40
CA SER A 138 -11.81 4.95 -5.49
C SER A 138 -13.24 4.79 -6.01
N ARG A 139 -14.23 5.07 -5.17
CA ARG A 139 -15.66 5.13 -5.53
C ARG A 139 -16.06 6.53 -5.94
N ARG A 140 -15.33 7.54 -5.46
CA ARG A 140 -15.49 8.94 -5.83
C ARG A 140 -14.20 9.45 -6.44
N ARG A 141 -14.34 10.36 -7.42
CA ARG A 141 -13.20 10.93 -8.13
C ARG A 141 -12.19 11.50 -7.15
N ASP A 142 -10.92 11.17 -7.36
CA ASP A 142 -9.76 11.63 -6.61
C ASP A 142 -9.63 11.12 -5.14
N ALA A 143 -10.57 10.34 -4.61
CA ALA A 143 -10.54 9.88 -3.22
C ALA A 143 -9.27 9.09 -2.87
N SER A 144 -8.88 8.06 -3.66
CA SER A 144 -7.63 7.32 -3.43
C SER A 144 -6.37 8.18 -3.57
N LYS A 145 -6.43 9.22 -4.43
CA LYS A 145 -5.31 10.15 -4.62
C LYS A 145 -5.14 11.08 -3.40
N VAL A 146 -6.25 11.52 -2.81
CA VAL A 146 -6.22 12.30 -1.56
C VAL A 146 -5.65 11.44 -0.44
N ALA A 147 -6.07 10.17 -0.33
CA ALA A 147 -5.49 9.22 0.63
C ALA A 147 -3.97 9.05 0.42
N LEU A 148 -3.51 8.90 -0.83
CA LEU A 148 -2.09 8.79 -1.16
C LEU A 148 -1.30 10.05 -0.75
N VAL A 149 -1.82 11.24 -1.04
CA VAL A 149 -1.15 12.50 -0.65
C VAL A 149 -1.04 12.60 0.87
N HIS A 150 -2.10 12.27 1.59
CA HIS A 150 -2.12 12.28 3.05
C HIS A 150 -1.08 11.31 3.63
N LEU A 151 -1.05 10.07 3.13
CA LEU A 151 -0.04 9.06 3.49
C LEU A 151 1.38 9.59 3.27
N VAL A 152 1.70 10.04 2.05
CA VAL A 152 3.07 10.49 1.70
C VAL A 152 3.52 11.65 2.58
N GLN A 153 2.63 12.61 2.85
CA GLN A 153 2.94 13.73 3.75
C GLN A 153 3.22 13.27 5.18
N GLY A 154 2.45 12.31 5.70
CA GLY A 154 2.68 11.70 7.00
C GLY A 154 4.02 10.98 7.05
N LEU A 155 4.24 10.04 6.14
CA LEU A 155 5.48 9.25 6.05
C LEU A 155 6.73 10.14 5.98
N LYS A 156 6.69 11.18 5.13
CA LYS A 156 7.82 12.13 4.99
C LYS A 156 8.13 12.86 6.29
N ARG A 157 7.10 13.32 7.03
CA ARG A 157 7.29 14.01 8.32
C ARG A 157 7.85 13.08 9.41
N SER A 158 7.57 11.81 9.34
CA SER A 158 7.94 10.82 10.37
C SER A 158 9.22 10.04 10.08
N GLY A 159 10.00 10.48 9.07
CA GLY A 159 11.32 9.93 8.82
C GLY A 159 11.33 8.63 8.00
N PHE A 160 10.21 8.26 7.36
CA PHE A 160 10.23 7.17 6.38
C PHE A 160 11.12 7.56 5.19
N VAL A 161 11.87 6.59 4.66
CA VAL A 161 12.84 6.81 3.57
C VAL A 161 12.54 6.01 2.31
N LEU A 162 11.63 5.03 2.39
CA LEU A 162 11.21 4.21 1.26
C LEU A 162 9.68 4.09 1.20
N LEU A 163 9.09 4.47 0.06
CA LEU A 163 7.71 4.16 -0.30
C LEU A 163 7.73 3.26 -1.54
N ASP A 164 7.48 2.00 -1.30
CA ASP A 164 7.42 0.94 -2.31
C ASP A 164 6.00 0.85 -2.89
N THR A 165 5.89 0.72 -4.19
CA THR A 165 4.62 0.54 -4.92
C THR A 165 4.61 -0.71 -5.79
N GLN A 166 5.60 -1.59 -5.62
CA GLN A 166 5.88 -2.82 -6.36
C GLN A 166 6.03 -2.56 -7.87
N PHE A 167 4.99 -2.10 -8.52
CA PHE A 167 4.95 -1.77 -9.95
C PHE A 167 4.57 -0.31 -10.18
N ILE A 168 4.93 0.23 -11.33
CA ILE A 168 4.44 1.53 -11.79
C ILE A 168 3.15 1.37 -12.59
N THR A 169 2.21 2.25 -12.31
CA THR A 169 1.02 2.49 -13.13
C THR A 169 1.07 3.92 -13.69
N ALA A 170 0.37 4.17 -14.80
CA ALA A 170 0.22 5.52 -15.33
C ALA A 170 -0.35 6.51 -14.30
N HIS A 171 -1.11 6.00 -13.33
CA HIS A 171 -1.62 6.78 -12.21
C HIS A 171 -0.49 7.22 -11.26
N LEU A 172 0.35 6.28 -10.81
CA LEU A 172 1.45 6.55 -9.87
C LEU A 172 2.58 7.39 -10.51
N ALA A 173 2.83 7.19 -11.80
CA ALA A 173 3.80 8.01 -12.54
C ALA A 173 3.50 9.50 -12.47
N ARG A 174 2.21 9.91 -12.41
CA ARG A 174 1.80 11.32 -12.25
C ARG A 174 2.16 11.92 -10.89
N PHE A 175 2.48 11.09 -9.90
CA PHE A 175 2.94 11.51 -8.58
C PHE A 175 4.46 11.46 -8.43
N GLY A 176 5.19 11.15 -9.51
CA GLY A 176 6.64 11.05 -9.50
C GLY A 176 7.18 9.65 -9.16
N ALA A 177 6.34 8.60 -9.27
CA ALA A 177 6.81 7.23 -9.14
C ALA A 177 7.80 6.89 -10.26
N ILE A 178 8.85 6.15 -9.91
CA ILE A 178 9.89 5.68 -10.82
C ILE A 178 10.14 4.18 -10.64
N GLU A 179 10.64 3.53 -11.68
CA GLU A 179 11.20 2.17 -11.58
C GLU A 179 12.71 2.23 -11.33
N ILE A 180 13.17 1.37 -10.45
CA ILE A 180 14.59 1.15 -10.20
C ILE A 180 14.92 -0.33 -10.31
N ALA A 181 16.17 -0.67 -10.65
CA ALA A 181 16.63 -2.05 -10.67
C ALA A 181 16.50 -2.69 -9.27
N ARG A 182 16.20 -4.00 -9.23
CA ARG A 182 16.02 -4.76 -7.98
C ARG A 182 17.18 -4.60 -7.02
N GLU A 183 18.42 -4.64 -7.51
CA GLU A 183 19.61 -4.49 -6.68
C GLU A 183 19.64 -3.13 -5.96
N ARG A 184 19.31 -2.05 -6.68
CA ARG A 184 19.21 -0.71 -6.10
C ARG A 184 18.06 -0.60 -5.11
N TYR A 185 16.94 -1.27 -5.39
CA TYR A 185 15.82 -1.34 -4.46
C TYR A 185 16.21 -2.05 -3.16
N LEU A 186 16.89 -3.21 -3.23
CA LEU A 186 17.30 -3.96 -2.05
C LEU A 186 18.27 -3.17 -1.17
N LEU A 187 19.17 -2.37 -1.74
CA LEU A 187 20.03 -1.46 -0.97
C LEU A 187 19.20 -0.40 -0.22
N LYS A 188 18.18 0.19 -0.87
CA LYS A 188 17.29 1.15 -0.21
C LYS A 188 16.42 0.50 0.86
N LEU A 189 15.94 -0.72 0.62
CA LEU A 189 15.18 -1.50 1.58
C LEU A 189 16.02 -1.79 2.82
N HIS A 190 17.24 -2.29 2.64
CA HIS A 190 18.17 -2.56 3.74
C HIS A 190 18.43 -1.29 4.57
N ASP A 191 18.69 -0.14 3.94
CA ASP A 191 18.85 1.14 4.65
C ASP A 191 17.58 1.51 5.44
N ALA A 192 16.40 1.35 4.84
CA ALA A 192 15.12 1.65 5.49
C ALA A 192 14.83 0.72 6.69
N LEU A 193 15.17 -0.56 6.58
CA LEU A 193 14.96 -1.53 7.67
C LEU A 193 15.85 -1.26 8.88
N ASN A 194 17.01 -0.65 8.68
CA ASN A 194 17.95 -0.27 9.76
C ASN A 194 17.65 1.12 10.37
N ARG A 195 16.56 1.76 9.95
CA ARG A 195 16.10 3.04 10.51
C ARG A 195 14.80 2.86 11.25
N GLU A 196 14.64 3.62 12.32
CA GLU A 196 13.38 3.71 13.04
C GLU A 196 12.56 4.88 12.48
N ALA A 197 11.28 4.63 12.23
CA ALA A 197 10.29 5.65 11.90
C ALA A 197 9.00 5.35 12.67
N ALA A 198 8.47 6.36 13.36
CA ALA A 198 7.19 6.22 14.03
C ALA A 198 6.04 6.29 13.03
N TRP A 199 4.96 5.52 13.29
CA TRP A 199 3.75 5.68 12.49
C TRP A 199 3.18 7.09 12.71
N PRO A 200 2.92 7.88 11.64
CA PRO A 200 2.67 9.33 11.76
C PRO A 200 1.25 9.72 12.18
N PHE A 201 0.37 8.76 12.45
CA PHE A 201 -1.06 9.01 12.68
C PHE A 201 -1.58 8.38 13.95
#